data_7291d7666451f07e257ad1d8ce9b1f04
#
_entry.id   7291d7666451f07e257ad1d8ce9b1f04
#
_cell.length_a   1.000
_cell.length_b   1.000
_cell.length_c   1.000
_cell.angle_alpha   90.00
_cell.angle_beta   90.00
_cell.angle_gamma   90.00
#
_symmetry.space_group_name_H-M   'P 1'
#
loop_
_entity.id
_entity.type
_entity.pdbx_description
1 polymer ?
#
loop_
_entity_poly.entity_id
_entity_poly.type
_entity_poly.pdbx_seq_one_letter_code
_entity_poly.pdbx_strand_id
1 'polypeptide(L)'
;MLANLHDLPWALMGDFNEEFLEEEKSGGNPICMRRVRVIKECMNACHVMDLGFLGPNFTWSNKREVGDLIQCRLDRCWANPAWKEFYLEANVTHLAKINSDHCPLVLNLNPNMGNASDRPFRFQSIWLNHEEFPTVVRATWERQDVRLKDAISDFMVKARRWNKEVFGNVFAKKKLIMARLLGTQKALASCPNPCLINLQNQLSEEYNLILQMEEEIWAMKARTNWIILGERNTSHFHMSTLARRSKNRITNIQNGDGVLVHNVEEVKDIFTLSFIKLYQIEQVYCNITPQWNIKWGAKLSPEEARGLSHGPYDKEIWTALKSMKPYKAPGIDGLHAGFFQRFWLIVGDSVKREVMEAFTSQKVPKYLNQTLIALISK
;
A
#
# COMPACT_ATOMS: atom_id res chain seq x y z
N MET A 1 -1.88 -38.81 17.40
CA MET A 1 -1.31 -37.46 17.17
C MET A 1 -1.53 -37.08 15.70
N LEU A 2 -1.86 -35.83 15.39
CA LEU A 2 -2.02 -35.35 14.00
C LEU A 2 -0.80 -35.59 13.13
N ALA A 3 0.41 -35.48 13.71
CA ALA A 3 1.69 -35.74 13.03
C ALA A 3 1.84 -37.11 12.43
N ASN A 4 1.11 -38.12 12.95
CA ASN A 4 1.16 -39.49 12.47
C ASN A 4 0.08 -39.83 11.43
N LEU A 5 -0.74 -38.87 11.06
CA LEU A 5 -1.85 -39.05 10.11
C LEU A 5 -1.44 -38.82 8.66
N HIS A 6 -0.32 -38.15 8.40
CA HIS A 6 0.19 -37.86 7.06
C HIS A 6 1.66 -37.43 7.07
N ASP A 7 2.36 -37.72 5.99
CA ASP A 7 3.76 -37.33 5.75
C ASP A 7 3.86 -35.93 5.04
N LEU A 8 2.84 -35.14 5.11
CA LEU A 8 2.82 -33.80 4.43
C LEU A 8 3.80 -32.84 5.10
N PRO A 9 4.37 -31.89 4.34
CA PRO A 9 5.13 -30.77 4.89
C PRO A 9 4.25 -29.89 5.78
N TRP A 10 4.65 -29.66 7.04
CA TRP A 10 3.89 -28.80 7.95
C TRP A 10 4.80 -28.07 8.94
N ALA A 11 4.32 -26.92 9.39
CA ALA A 11 4.97 -26.11 10.41
C ALA A 11 3.95 -25.60 11.43
N LEU A 12 4.40 -25.38 12.67
CA LEU A 12 3.64 -24.78 13.77
C LEU A 12 4.32 -23.49 14.17
N MET A 13 3.55 -22.41 14.31
CA MET A 13 4.05 -21.13 14.79
C MET A 13 3.07 -20.53 15.80
N GLY A 14 3.58 -20.10 16.96
CA GLY A 14 2.77 -19.47 17.99
C GLY A 14 3.45 -19.42 19.35
N ASP A 15 2.67 -19.05 20.34
CA ASP A 15 3.04 -19.06 21.76
C ASP A 15 2.87 -20.47 22.34
N PHE A 16 3.96 -21.05 22.81
CA PHE A 16 3.98 -22.36 23.44
C PHE A 16 3.96 -22.26 24.98
N ASN A 17 4.00 -21.06 25.51
CA ASN A 17 3.98 -20.77 26.95
C ASN A 17 5.03 -21.55 27.77
N GLU A 18 6.17 -21.87 27.14
CA GLU A 18 7.24 -22.63 27.80
C GLU A 18 8.63 -22.21 27.33
N GLU A 19 9.56 -22.16 28.25
CA GLU A 19 10.98 -22.01 27.99
C GLU A 19 11.65 -23.38 27.89
N PHE A 20 12.63 -23.54 26.99
CA PHE A 20 13.34 -24.82 26.75
C PHE A 20 14.78 -24.84 27.26
N LEU A 21 15.38 -23.66 27.43
CA LEU A 21 16.74 -23.45 27.88
C LEU A 21 16.78 -22.33 28.92
N GLU A 22 17.71 -22.37 29.86
CA GLU A 22 17.88 -21.31 30.87
C GLU A 22 18.18 -19.95 30.24
N GLU A 23 18.88 -19.92 29.11
CA GLU A 23 19.22 -18.71 28.35
C GLU A 23 17.99 -18.04 27.70
N GLU A 24 16.87 -18.75 27.64
CA GLU A 24 15.61 -18.24 27.10
C GLU A 24 14.74 -17.51 28.10
N LYS A 25 15.24 -17.35 29.31
CA LYS A 25 14.59 -16.62 30.41
C LYS A 25 15.56 -15.68 31.11
N SER A 26 15.08 -14.51 31.43
CA SER A 26 15.77 -13.54 32.28
C SER A 26 14.80 -13.06 33.37
N GLY A 27 15.20 -13.15 34.61
CA GLY A 27 14.40 -12.79 35.77
C GLY A 27 13.34 -13.82 36.19
N GLY A 28 12.76 -13.62 37.37
CA GLY A 28 11.74 -14.52 37.95
C GLY A 28 12.25 -15.88 38.39
N ASN A 29 11.36 -16.86 38.53
CA ASN A 29 11.68 -18.21 39.00
C ASN A 29 12.39 -19.04 37.91
N PRO A 30 13.26 -20.01 38.31
CA PRO A 30 13.90 -20.94 37.39
C PRO A 30 12.89 -21.69 36.49
N ILE A 31 13.36 -22.17 35.34
CA ILE A 31 12.53 -22.96 34.42
C ILE A 31 12.13 -24.31 35.00
N CYS A 32 10.95 -24.79 34.68
CA CYS A 32 10.44 -26.07 35.18
C CYS A 32 10.90 -27.25 34.28
N MET A 33 12.01 -27.89 34.62
CA MET A 33 12.62 -28.99 33.83
C MET A 33 11.66 -30.17 33.56
N ARG A 34 10.67 -30.38 34.43
CA ARG A 34 9.65 -31.44 34.20
C ARG A 34 8.77 -31.11 33.01
N ARG A 35 8.30 -29.86 32.92
CA ARG A 35 7.48 -29.38 31.80
C ARG A 35 8.26 -29.36 30.48
N VAL A 36 9.50 -28.86 30.55
CA VAL A 36 10.44 -28.87 29.41
C VAL A 36 10.62 -30.28 28.83
N ARG A 37 10.79 -31.29 29.68
CA ARG A 37 10.94 -32.67 29.25
C ARG A 37 9.71 -33.18 28.48
N VAL A 38 8.51 -32.97 29.02
CA VAL A 38 7.26 -33.41 28.41
C VAL A 38 7.08 -32.82 27.02
N ILE A 39 7.35 -31.51 26.89
CA ILE A 39 7.20 -30.86 25.58
C ILE A 39 8.27 -31.30 24.59
N LYS A 40 9.53 -31.43 25.02
CA LYS A 40 10.60 -31.98 24.16
C LYS A 40 10.28 -33.40 23.66
N GLU A 41 9.75 -34.26 24.52
CA GLU A 41 9.30 -35.59 24.12
C GLU A 41 8.16 -35.54 23.11
N CYS A 42 7.20 -34.61 23.30
CA CYS A 42 6.11 -34.38 22.34
C CYS A 42 6.64 -33.92 20.98
N MET A 43 7.54 -32.92 20.96
CA MET A 43 8.10 -32.38 19.71
C MET A 43 8.96 -33.41 18.98
N ASN A 44 9.74 -34.23 19.73
CA ASN A 44 10.48 -35.33 19.15
C ASN A 44 9.56 -36.42 18.56
N ALA A 45 8.47 -36.75 19.25
CA ALA A 45 7.47 -37.70 18.73
C ALA A 45 6.73 -37.18 17.48
N CYS A 46 6.67 -35.86 17.31
CA CYS A 46 6.13 -35.22 16.11
C CYS A 46 7.18 -35.00 15.00
N HIS A 47 8.42 -35.37 15.22
CA HIS A 47 9.55 -35.14 14.29
C HIS A 47 9.69 -33.71 13.83
N VAL A 48 9.50 -32.73 14.71
CA VAL A 48 9.65 -31.31 14.40
C VAL A 48 10.92 -30.72 15.02
N MET A 49 11.49 -29.75 14.32
CA MET A 49 12.65 -29.00 14.75
C MET A 49 12.31 -27.52 14.91
N ASP A 50 12.87 -26.85 15.91
CA ASP A 50 12.82 -25.40 16.04
C ASP A 50 13.61 -24.77 14.88
N LEU A 51 12.99 -23.85 14.14
CA LEU A 51 13.63 -23.17 13.01
C LEU A 51 14.65 -22.12 13.43
N GLY A 52 14.80 -21.90 14.74
CA GLY A 52 15.62 -20.82 15.26
C GLY A 52 14.97 -19.44 15.00
N PHE A 53 15.73 -18.37 15.22
CA PHE A 53 15.23 -17.02 15.02
C PHE A 53 16.34 -16.01 14.72
N LEU A 54 15.93 -14.90 14.15
CA LEU A 54 16.70 -13.67 14.01
C LEU A 54 16.02 -12.56 14.83
N GLY A 55 16.79 -11.70 15.49
CA GLY A 55 16.21 -10.61 16.28
C GLY A 55 16.44 -10.72 17.78
N PRO A 56 15.55 -10.16 18.64
CA PRO A 56 15.66 -10.22 20.08
C PRO A 56 15.56 -11.64 20.63
N ASN A 57 16.27 -11.94 21.70
CA ASN A 57 16.27 -13.27 22.32
C ASN A 57 14.92 -13.63 22.96
N PHE A 58 14.23 -12.63 23.53
CA PHE A 58 12.99 -12.84 24.27
C PHE A 58 11.77 -12.36 23.47
N THR A 59 10.77 -13.21 23.39
CA THR A 59 9.52 -12.90 22.69
C THR A 59 8.46 -12.30 23.59
N TRP A 60 8.54 -12.50 24.90
CA TRP A 60 7.61 -11.98 25.90
C TRP A 60 8.32 -11.17 27.00
N SER A 61 7.58 -10.23 27.63
CA SER A 61 8.05 -9.47 28.77
C SER A 61 6.87 -9.03 29.65
N ASN A 62 7.03 -9.10 30.97
CA ASN A 62 6.02 -8.60 31.91
C ASN A 62 5.92 -7.07 31.98
N LYS A 63 6.74 -6.31 31.25
CA LYS A 63 6.77 -4.84 31.17
C LYS A 63 6.90 -4.11 32.52
N ARG A 64 7.49 -4.75 33.54
CA ARG A 64 7.75 -4.13 34.84
C ARG A 64 9.06 -3.37 34.85
N GLU A 65 9.33 -2.68 35.97
CA GLU A 65 10.59 -2.00 36.21
C GLU A 65 11.77 -2.98 36.31
N VAL A 66 13.00 -2.49 36.16
CA VAL A 66 14.22 -3.30 36.03
C VAL A 66 14.38 -4.35 37.15
N GLY A 67 13.99 -4.04 38.39
CA GLY A 67 14.08 -4.96 39.52
C GLY A 67 13.13 -6.16 39.43
N ASP A 68 12.00 -6.00 38.77
CA ASP A 68 10.93 -7.00 38.66
C ASP A 68 10.72 -7.45 37.19
N LEU A 69 11.64 -7.10 36.29
CA LEU A 69 11.53 -7.43 34.86
C LEU A 69 11.75 -8.91 34.65
N ILE A 70 10.77 -9.53 33.97
CA ILE A 70 10.85 -10.92 33.49
C ILE A 70 10.71 -10.92 31.97
N GLN A 71 11.64 -11.60 31.32
CA GLN A 71 11.62 -11.75 29.86
C GLN A 71 11.80 -13.23 29.51
N CYS A 72 11.00 -13.73 28.57
CA CYS A 72 11.02 -15.13 28.17
C CYS A 72 10.91 -15.28 26.63
N ARG A 73 11.47 -16.37 26.11
CA ARG A 73 11.21 -16.81 24.73
C ARG A 73 10.09 -17.86 24.74
N LEU A 74 8.84 -17.43 24.55
CA LEU A 74 7.66 -18.30 24.58
C LEU A 74 7.17 -18.64 23.16
N ASP A 75 7.34 -17.73 22.23
CA ASP A 75 6.88 -17.84 20.85
C ASP A 75 7.95 -18.51 19.97
N ARG A 76 7.52 -19.47 19.14
CA ARG A 76 8.42 -20.28 18.30
C ARG A 76 7.79 -20.66 16.98
N CYS A 77 8.65 -21.12 16.07
CA CYS A 77 8.23 -21.81 14.85
C CYS A 77 8.94 -23.16 14.75
N TRP A 78 8.15 -24.21 14.70
CA TRP A 78 8.59 -25.58 14.54
C TRP A 78 8.18 -26.11 13.18
N ALA A 79 9.01 -26.91 12.54
CA ALA A 79 8.66 -27.53 11.26
C ALA A 79 9.19 -28.95 11.16
N ASN A 80 8.52 -29.78 10.37
CA ASN A 80 9.03 -31.12 10.06
C ASN A 80 10.10 -31.04 8.94
N PRO A 81 10.96 -32.11 8.77
CA PRO A 81 11.99 -32.12 7.75
C PRO A 81 11.46 -31.89 6.34
N ALA A 82 10.33 -32.50 5.98
CA ALA A 82 9.70 -32.33 4.67
C ALA A 82 9.36 -30.88 4.36
N TRP A 83 8.87 -30.12 5.35
CA TRP A 83 8.63 -28.71 5.18
C TRP A 83 9.93 -27.92 4.99
N LYS A 84 10.98 -28.25 5.75
CA LYS A 84 12.27 -27.58 5.63
C LYS A 84 12.95 -27.84 4.29
N GLU A 85 12.74 -28.99 3.66
CA GLU A 85 13.21 -29.28 2.32
C GLU A 85 12.54 -28.39 1.24
N PHE A 86 11.25 -28.12 1.40
CA PHE A 86 10.55 -27.19 0.50
C PHE A 86 11.01 -25.72 0.65
N TYR A 87 11.39 -25.32 1.87
CA TYR A 87 11.71 -23.94 2.22
C TYR A 87 13.08 -23.85 2.88
N LEU A 88 14.13 -24.25 2.16
CA LEU A 88 15.52 -24.28 2.65
C LEU A 88 15.97 -22.94 3.24
N GLU A 89 15.63 -21.84 2.57
CA GLU A 89 16.00 -20.48 2.93
C GLU A 89 15.07 -19.83 3.98
N ALA A 90 14.02 -20.54 4.39
CA ALA A 90 13.07 -19.99 5.34
C ALA A 90 13.73 -19.63 6.68
N ASN A 91 13.40 -18.46 7.18
CA ASN A 91 13.84 -17.97 8.49
C ASN A 91 12.68 -17.37 9.28
N VAL A 92 12.84 -17.37 10.60
CA VAL A 92 11.92 -16.73 11.56
C VAL A 92 12.60 -15.47 12.09
N THR A 93 11.87 -14.37 12.10
CA THR A 93 12.35 -13.09 12.64
C THR A 93 11.43 -12.64 13.75
N HIS A 94 12.00 -12.40 14.93
CA HIS A 94 11.34 -11.72 16.03
C HIS A 94 11.36 -10.22 15.75
N LEU A 95 10.18 -9.60 15.62
CA LEU A 95 10.04 -8.16 15.45
C LEU A 95 10.01 -7.45 16.81
N ALA A 96 10.13 -6.12 16.80
CA ALA A 96 10.03 -5.34 18.01
C ALA A 96 8.63 -5.45 18.67
N LYS A 97 8.59 -5.57 19.99
CA LYS A 97 7.37 -5.42 20.81
C LYS A 97 6.96 -3.96 20.83
N ILE A 98 5.72 -3.66 20.43
CA ILE A 98 5.24 -2.28 20.41
C ILE A 98 4.08 -2.14 21.39
N ASN A 99 2.89 -2.53 21.07
CA ASN A 99 1.71 -2.39 21.92
C ASN A 99 1.30 -3.72 22.61
N SER A 100 2.16 -4.72 22.57
CA SER A 100 1.95 -6.05 23.16
C SER A 100 3.11 -6.41 24.07
N ASP A 101 2.87 -7.27 25.05
CA ASP A 101 3.89 -7.92 25.87
C ASP A 101 4.62 -9.03 25.10
N HIS A 102 4.06 -9.50 23.96
CA HIS A 102 4.70 -10.38 22.99
C HIS A 102 5.28 -9.62 21.79
N CYS A 103 6.32 -10.17 21.17
CA CYS A 103 6.79 -9.70 19.88
C CYS A 103 6.12 -10.48 18.73
N PRO A 104 5.80 -9.82 17.61
CA PRO A 104 5.33 -10.51 16.42
C PRO A 104 6.45 -11.40 15.84
N LEU A 105 6.08 -12.61 15.40
CA LEU A 105 6.95 -13.49 14.64
C LEU A 105 6.64 -13.37 13.15
N VAL A 106 7.68 -13.26 12.33
CA VAL A 106 7.55 -13.29 10.87
C VAL A 106 8.28 -14.51 10.34
N LEU A 107 7.52 -15.45 9.77
CA LEU A 107 8.06 -16.56 9.00
C LEU A 107 8.22 -16.12 7.54
N ASN A 108 9.45 -16.00 7.08
CA ASN A 108 9.77 -15.64 5.72
C ASN A 108 10.17 -16.89 4.94
N LEU A 109 9.38 -17.27 3.96
CA LEU A 109 9.58 -18.48 3.16
C LEU A 109 10.62 -18.29 2.06
N ASN A 110 10.72 -17.05 1.52
CA ASN A 110 11.66 -16.71 0.46
C ASN A 110 12.13 -15.26 0.61
N PRO A 111 13.26 -15.02 1.30
CA PRO A 111 13.76 -13.69 1.62
C PRO A 111 14.24 -12.87 0.41
N ASN A 112 14.42 -13.47 -0.78
CA ASN A 112 15.13 -12.87 -1.91
C ASN A 112 14.24 -12.31 -3.05
N MET A 113 12.93 -12.11 -2.85
CA MET A 113 12.03 -11.59 -3.89
C MET A 113 11.86 -10.07 -3.83
N GLY A 114 12.47 -9.32 -4.75
CA GLY A 114 12.05 -7.95 -4.98
C GLY A 114 12.94 -7.05 -5.86
N ASN A 115 12.60 -6.91 -7.12
CA ASN A 115 13.03 -5.78 -7.92
C ASN A 115 11.97 -4.69 -7.90
N ALA A 116 12.36 -3.48 -7.46
CA ALA A 116 11.51 -2.29 -7.55
C ALA A 116 11.49 -1.82 -9.02
N SER A 117 10.42 -2.13 -9.75
CA SER A 117 10.16 -1.53 -11.06
C SER A 117 9.85 -0.04 -10.92
N ASP A 118 10.21 0.74 -11.94
CA ASP A 118 9.87 2.17 -12.05
C ASP A 118 8.36 2.36 -11.91
N ARG A 119 7.94 2.92 -10.78
CA ARG A 119 6.52 3.13 -10.49
C ARG A 119 6.10 4.52 -10.96
N PRO A 120 4.96 4.64 -11.68
CA PRO A 120 4.44 5.93 -12.08
C PRO A 120 4.17 6.81 -10.85
N PHE A 121 4.26 8.13 -11.05
CA PHE A 121 3.92 9.07 -9.98
C PHE A 121 2.48 8.85 -9.50
N ARG A 122 2.28 8.95 -8.19
CA ARG A 122 0.97 8.93 -7.55
C ARG A 122 1.01 9.90 -6.37
N PHE A 123 0.13 10.89 -6.42
CA PHE A 123 -0.10 11.79 -5.30
C PHE A 123 -0.59 11.00 -4.09
N GLN A 124 -0.06 11.29 -2.92
CA GLN A 124 -0.45 10.63 -1.67
C GLN A 124 -1.21 11.62 -0.79
N SER A 125 -2.45 11.29 -0.40
CA SER A 125 -3.28 12.17 0.43
C SER A 125 -2.62 12.52 1.76
N ILE A 126 -1.80 11.63 2.30
CA ILE A 126 -1.07 11.84 3.55
C ILE A 126 -0.13 13.06 3.50
N TRP A 127 0.33 13.47 2.31
CA TRP A 127 1.14 14.69 2.15
C TRP A 127 0.37 15.94 2.56
N LEU A 128 -0.97 15.92 2.48
CA LEU A 128 -1.85 17.03 2.89
C LEU A 128 -1.75 17.35 4.39
N ASN A 129 -1.31 16.39 5.19
CA ASN A 129 -1.16 16.53 6.64
C ASN A 129 0.20 17.15 7.03
N HIS A 130 1.11 17.34 6.07
CA HIS A 130 2.43 17.91 6.35
C HIS A 130 2.40 19.43 6.13
N GLU A 131 2.87 20.19 7.13
CA GLU A 131 2.80 21.66 7.16
C GLU A 131 3.52 22.33 5.98
N GLU A 132 4.62 21.76 5.52
CA GLU A 132 5.40 22.30 4.41
C GLU A 132 4.84 21.95 3.03
N PHE A 133 3.94 20.99 2.92
CA PHE A 133 3.47 20.54 1.61
C PHE A 133 2.77 21.61 0.77
N PRO A 134 1.94 22.52 1.34
CA PRO A 134 1.37 23.64 0.60
C PRO A 134 2.41 24.55 -0.05
N THR A 135 3.62 24.68 0.52
CA THR A 135 4.70 25.49 -0.06
C THR A 135 5.23 24.87 -1.36
N VAL A 136 5.29 23.54 -1.44
CA VAL A 136 5.68 22.82 -2.66
C VAL A 136 4.70 23.11 -3.79
N VAL A 137 3.40 23.12 -3.47
CA VAL A 137 2.35 23.47 -4.45
C VAL A 137 2.48 24.92 -4.89
N ARG A 138 2.58 25.88 -3.96
CA ARG A 138 2.75 27.31 -4.27
C ARG A 138 3.97 27.57 -5.14
N ALA A 139 5.13 27.03 -4.78
CA ALA A 139 6.36 27.20 -5.52
C ALA A 139 6.30 26.71 -6.99
N THR A 140 5.29 25.93 -7.32
CA THR A 140 5.05 25.48 -8.70
C THR A 140 4.12 26.40 -9.46
N TRP A 141 3.04 26.87 -8.80
CA TRP A 141 1.98 27.67 -9.43
C TRP A 141 2.14 29.20 -9.28
N GLU A 142 3.08 29.69 -8.51
CA GLU A 142 3.36 31.14 -8.35
C GLU A 142 3.94 31.80 -9.61
N ARG A 143 4.36 31.02 -10.61
CA ARG A 143 4.80 31.56 -11.90
C ARG A 143 3.58 32.05 -12.67
N GLN A 144 3.60 33.33 -13.07
CA GLN A 144 2.57 33.90 -13.94
C GLN A 144 2.52 33.12 -15.27
N ASP A 145 1.31 32.85 -15.75
CA ASP A 145 1.01 32.22 -17.05
C ASP A 145 1.53 30.81 -17.32
N VAL A 146 1.76 30.00 -16.28
CA VAL A 146 2.12 28.58 -16.48
C VAL A 146 0.93 27.80 -17.04
N ARG A 147 1.14 27.05 -18.12
CA ARG A 147 0.16 26.09 -18.63
C ARG A 147 -0.03 24.95 -17.61
N LEU A 148 -1.27 24.50 -17.48
CA LEU A 148 -1.62 23.44 -16.51
C LEU A 148 -0.74 22.18 -16.66
N LYS A 149 -0.47 21.74 -17.89
CA LYS A 149 0.40 20.61 -18.20
C LYS A 149 1.81 20.79 -17.64
N ASP A 150 2.40 21.95 -17.86
CA ASP A 150 3.78 22.23 -17.45
C ASP A 150 3.87 22.37 -15.93
N ALA A 151 2.86 23.00 -15.32
CA ALA A 151 2.73 23.09 -13.86
C ALA A 151 2.62 21.68 -13.23
N ILE A 152 1.80 20.80 -13.77
CA ILE A 152 1.66 19.43 -13.28
C ILE A 152 2.99 18.69 -13.41
N SER A 153 3.69 18.80 -14.53
CA SER A 153 4.98 18.15 -14.76
C SER A 153 6.05 18.62 -13.77
N ASP A 154 6.16 19.94 -13.57
CA ASP A 154 7.09 20.54 -12.61
C ASP A 154 6.73 20.13 -11.15
N PHE A 155 5.43 20.15 -10.83
CA PHE A 155 4.94 19.69 -9.54
C PHE A 155 5.32 18.20 -9.27
N MET A 156 5.15 17.32 -10.23
CA MET A 156 5.50 15.90 -10.08
C MET A 156 6.98 15.72 -9.71
N VAL A 157 7.88 16.49 -10.35
CA VAL A 157 9.32 16.47 -10.06
C VAL A 157 9.60 16.99 -8.65
N LYS A 158 9.05 18.17 -8.33
CA LYS A 158 9.22 18.80 -7.01
C LYS A 158 8.63 17.96 -5.88
N ALA A 159 7.44 17.39 -6.07
CA ALA A 159 6.79 16.54 -5.08
C ALA A 159 7.56 15.23 -4.85
N ARG A 160 8.11 14.61 -5.89
CA ARG A 160 8.99 13.43 -5.75
C ARG A 160 10.25 13.78 -4.95
N ARG A 161 10.88 14.92 -5.26
CA ARG A 161 12.07 15.38 -4.54
C ARG A 161 11.76 15.68 -3.09
N TRP A 162 10.72 16.47 -2.82
CA TRP A 162 10.27 16.79 -1.48
C TRP A 162 9.90 15.53 -0.68
N ASN A 163 9.19 14.59 -1.31
CA ASN A 163 8.87 13.31 -0.67
C ASN A 163 10.12 12.52 -0.27
N LYS A 164 11.19 12.59 -1.06
CA LYS A 164 12.45 11.90 -0.75
C LYS A 164 13.24 12.62 0.35
N GLU A 165 13.31 13.95 0.31
CA GLU A 165 14.21 14.77 1.12
C GLU A 165 13.58 15.18 2.47
N VAL A 166 12.30 15.52 2.48
CA VAL A 166 11.58 16.08 3.64
C VAL A 166 10.61 15.08 4.26
N PHE A 167 9.59 14.70 3.50
CA PHE A 167 8.58 13.77 4.01
C PHE A 167 9.19 12.40 4.31
N GLY A 168 10.03 11.91 3.41
CA GLY A 168 10.68 10.62 3.50
C GLY A 168 9.77 9.46 3.13
N ASN A 169 10.36 8.29 3.13
CA ASN A 169 9.62 7.05 2.87
C ASN A 169 9.10 6.48 4.18
N VAL A 170 7.78 6.49 4.38
CA VAL A 170 7.11 5.94 5.57
C VAL A 170 7.57 4.50 5.87
N PHE A 171 7.72 3.66 4.85
CA PHE A 171 8.21 2.29 5.03
C PHE A 171 9.69 2.21 5.41
N ALA A 172 10.51 3.15 4.93
CA ALA A 172 11.92 3.25 5.34
C ALA A 172 12.04 3.75 6.78
N LYS A 173 11.25 4.77 7.17
CA LYS A 173 11.14 5.26 8.55
C LYS A 173 10.70 4.13 9.48
N LYS A 174 9.67 3.36 9.08
CA LYS A 174 9.21 2.19 9.83
C LYS A 174 10.34 1.18 10.07
N LYS A 175 11.10 0.83 9.03
CA LYS A 175 12.24 -0.08 9.14
C LYS A 175 13.33 0.45 10.08
N LEU A 176 13.63 1.75 10.00
CA LEU A 176 14.64 2.38 10.85
C LEU A 176 14.23 2.35 12.31
N ILE A 177 13.00 2.77 12.64
CA ILE A 177 12.50 2.75 14.02
C ILE A 177 12.41 1.31 14.54
N MET A 178 11.96 0.37 13.71
CA MET A 178 11.94 -1.05 14.06
C MET A 178 13.35 -1.56 14.40
N ALA A 179 14.36 -1.23 13.59
CA ALA A 179 15.74 -1.64 13.84
C ALA A 179 16.28 -1.03 15.16
N ARG A 180 15.95 0.24 15.45
CA ARG A 180 16.31 0.89 16.74
C ARG A 180 15.62 0.22 17.92
N LEU A 181 14.32 -0.07 17.81
CA LEU A 181 13.57 -0.82 18.84
C LEU A 181 14.18 -2.20 19.09
N LEU A 182 14.51 -2.94 18.03
CA LEU A 182 15.18 -4.23 18.13
C LEU A 182 16.54 -4.12 18.84
N GLY A 183 17.33 -3.10 18.50
CA GLY A 183 18.60 -2.81 19.16
C GLY A 183 18.42 -2.52 20.64
N THR A 184 17.45 -1.66 20.99
CA THR A 184 17.11 -1.29 22.37
C THR A 184 16.65 -2.53 23.17
N GLN A 185 15.80 -3.37 22.60
CA GLN A 185 15.31 -4.60 23.25
C GLN A 185 16.41 -5.64 23.45
N LYS A 186 17.35 -5.76 22.51
CA LYS A 186 18.55 -6.60 22.69
C LYS A 186 19.44 -6.08 23.83
N ALA A 187 19.65 -4.78 23.89
CA ALA A 187 20.43 -4.16 24.98
C ALA A 187 19.76 -4.34 26.34
N LEU A 188 18.42 -4.17 26.39
CA LEU A 188 17.62 -4.44 27.61
C LEU A 188 17.71 -5.90 28.07
N ALA A 189 17.75 -6.83 27.13
CA ALA A 189 17.90 -8.26 27.45
C ALA A 189 19.26 -8.59 28.10
N SER A 190 20.30 -7.81 27.78
CA SER A 190 21.66 -8.02 28.32
C SER A 190 21.94 -7.17 29.56
N CYS A 191 21.43 -5.93 29.59
CA CYS A 191 21.65 -4.99 30.68
C CYS A 191 20.42 -4.09 30.88
N PRO A 192 19.43 -4.50 31.70
CA PRO A 192 18.26 -3.71 32.01
C PRO A 192 18.63 -2.34 32.60
N ASN A 193 18.14 -1.25 32.01
CA ASN A 193 18.48 0.10 32.36
C ASN A 193 17.27 1.04 32.15
N PRO A 194 16.92 1.94 33.10
CA PRO A 194 15.81 2.88 32.99
C PRO A 194 15.88 3.76 31.74
N CYS A 195 17.09 4.18 31.33
CA CYS A 195 17.27 4.99 30.13
C CYS A 195 16.84 4.21 28.85
N LEU A 196 17.16 2.92 28.79
CA LEU A 196 16.76 2.06 27.66
C LEU A 196 15.25 1.79 27.66
N ILE A 197 14.62 1.69 28.83
CA ILE A 197 13.15 1.58 28.95
C ILE A 197 12.49 2.85 28.42
N ASN A 198 12.96 4.03 28.83
CA ASN A 198 12.46 5.30 28.33
C ASN A 198 12.65 5.45 26.82
N LEU A 199 13.82 5.08 26.30
CA LEU A 199 14.08 5.07 24.84
C LEU A 199 13.15 4.11 24.12
N GLN A 200 12.90 2.93 24.65
CA GLN A 200 11.94 1.97 24.08
C GLN A 200 10.53 2.58 24.00
N ASN A 201 10.08 3.27 25.05
CA ASN A 201 8.77 3.91 25.09
C ASN A 201 8.66 5.02 24.02
N GLN A 202 9.65 5.90 23.94
CA GLN A 202 9.70 6.95 22.92
C GLN A 202 9.67 6.38 21.50
N LEU A 203 10.50 5.38 21.22
CA LEU A 203 10.52 4.72 19.91
C LEU A 203 9.20 4.01 19.59
N SER A 204 8.50 3.49 20.61
CA SER A 204 7.18 2.86 20.43
C SER A 204 6.11 3.89 20.07
N GLU A 205 6.12 5.07 20.68
CA GLU A 205 5.24 6.19 20.32
C GLU A 205 5.49 6.66 18.89
N GLU A 206 6.76 6.87 18.53
CA GLU A 206 7.16 7.26 17.17
C GLU A 206 6.72 6.21 16.15
N TYR A 207 6.85 4.93 16.48
CA TYR A 207 6.39 3.85 15.63
C TYR A 207 4.87 3.86 15.44
N ASN A 208 4.10 4.15 16.48
CA ASN A 208 2.64 4.25 16.41
C ASN A 208 2.18 5.38 15.46
N LEU A 209 2.87 6.53 15.46
CA LEU A 209 2.62 7.59 14.49
C LEU A 209 2.88 7.11 13.05
N ILE A 210 3.97 6.37 12.84
CA ILE A 210 4.29 5.81 11.52
C ILE A 210 3.23 4.79 11.08
N LEU A 211 2.70 3.98 11.99
CA LEU A 211 1.60 3.05 11.69
C LEU A 211 0.32 3.78 11.27
N GLN A 212 0.00 4.92 11.90
CA GLN A 212 -1.14 5.74 11.47
C GLN A 212 -0.95 6.24 10.03
N MET A 213 0.26 6.71 9.69
CA MET A 213 0.58 7.13 8.33
C MET A 213 0.47 5.98 7.32
N GLU A 214 0.92 4.79 7.70
CA GLU A 214 0.81 3.59 6.86
C GLU A 214 -0.66 3.20 6.64
N GLU A 215 -1.48 3.27 7.70
CA GLU A 215 -2.92 3.01 7.63
C GLU A 215 -3.62 3.92 6.63
N GLU A 216 -3.36 5.24 6.67
CA GLU A 216 -3.93 6.18 5.72
C GLU A 216 -3.54 5.85 4.27
N ILE A 217 -2.27 5.47 4.04
CA ILE A 217 -1.80 5.06 2.71
C ILE A 217 -2.55 3.81 2.22
N TRP A 218 -2.76 2.83 3.10
CA TRP A 218 -3.43 1.59 2.73
C TRP A 218 -4.95 1.75 2.60
N ALA A 219 -5.59 2.55 3.44
CA ALA A 219 -7.01 2.89 3.35
C ALA A 219 -7.32 3.53 1.99
N MET A 220 -6.48 4.47 1.55
CA MET A 220 -6.62 5.08 0.23
C MET A 220 -6.42 4.07 -0.91
N LYS A 221 -5.44 3.17 -0.81
CA LYS A 221 -5.22 2.11 -1.80
C LYS A 221 -6.35 1.09 -1.83
N ALA A 222 -6.95 0.79 -0.69
CA ALA A 222 -8.07 -0.13 -0.57
C ALA A 222 -9.37 0.43 -1.16
N ARG A 223 -9.49 1.76 -1.31
CA ARG A 223 -10.70 2.47 -1.76
C ARG A 223 -11.93 2.14 -0.90
N THR A 224 -11.72 1.83 0.36
CA THR A 224 -12.81 1.49 1.29
C THR A 224 -13.33 2.77 1.92
N ASN A 225 -14.66 2.91 2.01
CA ASN A 225 -15.26 4.07 2.66
C ASN A 225 -14.94 4.04 4.17
N TRP A 226 -14.41 5.13 4.69
CA TRP A 226 -14.00 5.35 6.09
C TRP A 226 -15.06 5.01 7.15
N ILE A 227 -16.31 4.99 6.76
CA ILE A 227 -17.46 5.05 7.69
C ILE A 227 -17.77 3.70 8.37
N ILE A 228 -17.21 2.59 7.90
CA ILE A 228 -17.65 1.25 8.36
C ILE A 228 -16.76 0.67 9.46
N LEU A 229 -15.57 1.23 9.72
CA LEU A 229 -14.59 0.57 10.59
C LEU A 229 -14.04 1.53 11.65
N GLY A 230 -14.75 1.65 12.77
CA GLY A 230 -14.25 2.33 13.98
C GLY A 230 -13.06 1.64 14.65
N GLU A 231 -12.54 0.55 14.08
CA GLU A 231 -11.34 -0.13 14.54
C GLU A 231 -10.22 0.07 13.51
N ARG A 232 -9.04 0.46 14.00
CA ARG A 232 -7.80 0.58 13.24
C ARG A 232 -7.37 -0.79 12.70
N ASN A 233 -7.86 -1.18 11.53
CA ASN A 233 -7.53 -2.48 10.95
C ASN A 233 -6.70 -2.35 9.66
N THR A 234 -5.41 -1.96 9.82
CA THR A 234 -4.43 -1.93 8.73
C THR A 234 -4.31 -3.27 8.01
N SER A 235 -4.46 -4.37 8.74
CA SER A 235 -4.45 -5.72 8.20
C SER A 235 -5.58 -5.93 7.18
N HIS A 236 -6.79 -5.48 7.48
CA HIS A 236 -7.94 -5.59 6.57
C HIS A 236 -7.71 -4.82 5.25
N PHE A 237 -7.23 -3.59 5.31
CA PHE A 237 -6.93 -2.78 4.13
C PHE A 237 -5.81 -3.39 3.29
N HIS A 238 -4.78 -3.89 3.95
CA HIS A 238 -3.68 -4.58 3.29
C HIS A 238 -4.16 -5.86 2.59
N MET A 239 -4.89 -6.71 3.31
CA MET A 239 -5.44 -7.96 2.78
C MET A 239 -6.42 -7.72 1.63
N SER A 240 -7.32 -6.75 1.72
CA SER A 240 -8.26 -6.39 0.65
C SER A 240 -7.52 -5.88 -0.61
N THR A 241 -6.43 -5.13 -0.41
CA THR A 241 -5.59 -4.66 -1.52
C THR A 241 -4.83 -5.81 -2.18
N LEU A 242 -4.27 -6.73 -1.39
CA LEU A 242 -3.57 -7.92 -1.89
C LEU A 242 -4.52 -8.87 -2.60
N ALA A 243 -5.66 -9.18 -2.02
CA ALA A 243 -6.69 -10.02 -2.62
C ALA A 243 -7.15 -9.46 -3.97
N ARG A 244 -7.41 -8.14 -4.06
CA ARG A 244 -7.76 -7.49 -5.31
C ARG A 244 -6.62 -7.52 -6.34
N ARG A 245 -5.36 -7.32 -5.92
CA ARG A 245 -4.20 -7.45 -6.81
C ARG A 245 -4.04 -8.87 -7.33
N SER A 246 -4.21 -9.87 -6.47
CA SER A 246 -4.17 -11.28 -6.86
C SER A 246 -5.29 -11.61 -7.84
N LYS A 247 -6.53 -11.18 -7.53
CA LYS A 247 -7.70 -11.39 -8.40
C LYS A 247 -7.57 -10.70 -9.76
N ASN A 248 -6.97 -9.49 -9.80
CA ASN A 248 -6.81 -8.72 -11.04
C ASN A 248 -5.52 -9.07 -11.79
N ARG A 249 -4.71 -10.01 -11.29
CA ARG A 249 -3.48 -10.42 -11.95
C ARG A 249 -3.82 -11.36 -13.10
N ILE A 250 -3.50 -10.92 -14.30
CA ILE A 250 -3.60 -11.76 -15.49
C ILE A 250 -2.28 -12.52 -15.60
N THR A 251 -2.32 -13.84 -15.44
CA THR A 251 -1.14 -14.72 -15.49
C THR A 251 -0.97 -15.35 -16.85
N ASN A 252 -2.07 -15.50 -17.59
CA ASN A 252 -2.09 -16.06 -18.93
C ASN A 252 -3.29 -15.53 -19.70
N ILE A 253 -3.23 -15.62 -21.03
CA ILE A 253 -4.34 -15.32 -21.94
C ILE A 253 -4.32 -16.31 -23.11
N GLN A 254 -5.46 -16.64 -23.62
CA GLN A 254 -5.57 -17.42 -24.85
C GLN A 254 -5.45 -16.47 -26.04
N ASN A 255 -4.51 -16.74 -26.95
CA ASN A 255 -4.36 -15.97 -28.17
C ASN A 255 -5.44 -16.32 -29.19
N GLY A 256 -5.44 -15.66 -30.36
CA GLY A 256 -6.41 -15.90 -31.44
C GLY A 256 -6.43 -17.33 -31.98
N ASP A 257 -5.35 -18.08 -31.79
CA ASP A 257 -5.20 -19.48 -32.24
C ASP A 257 -5.59 -20.49 -31.15
N GLY A 258 -6.09 -20.03 -30.00
CA GLY A 258 -6.47 -20.88 -28.87
C GLY A 258 -5.31 -21.33 -27.99
N VAL A 259 -4.09 -20.84 -28.21
CA VAL A 259 -2.90 -21.19 -27.43
C VAL A 259 -2.78 -20.31 -26.19
N LEU A 260 -2.51 -20.92 -25.03
CA LEU A 260 -2.26 -20.19 -23.76
C LEU A 260 -0.87 -19.56 -23.77
N VAL A 261 -0.85 -18.24 -23.64
CA VAL A 261 0.35 -17.42 -23.56
C VAL A 261 0.60 -17.02 -22.11
N HIS A 262 1.80 -17.28 -21.60
CA HIS A 262 2.22 -17.01 -20.21
C HIS A 262 3.26 -15.90 -20.12
N ASN A 263 3.94 -15.57 -21.22
CA ASN A 263 4.94 -14.52 -21.24
C ASN A 263 4.28 -13.14 -21.05
N VAL A 264 4.76 -12.37 -20.08
CA VAL A 264 4.17 -11.09 -19.68
C VAL A 264 4.20 -10.07 -20.85
N GLU A 265 5.28 -10.04 -21.63
CA GLU A 265 5.41 -9.09 -22.75
C GLU A 265 4.47 -9.49 -23.89
N GLU A 266 4.39 -10.75 -24.22
CA GLU A 266 3.44 -11.26 -25.23
C GLU A 266 1.98 -11.02 -24.82
N VAL A 267 1.65 -11.20 -23.53
CA VAL A 267 0.32 -10.87 -22.99
C VAL A 267 0.01 -9.38 -23.15
N LYS A 268 0.97 -8.49 -22.87
CA LYS A 268 0.81 -7.05 -23.09
C LYS A 268 0.58 -6.71 -24.57
N ASP A 269 1.34 -7.33 -25.44
CA ASP A 269 1.22 -7.11 -26.89
C ASP A 269 -0.14 -7.55 -27.42
N ILE A 270 -0.66 -8.72 -27.00
CA ILE A 270 -1.99 -9.19 -27.35
C ILE A 270 -3.06 -8.17 -26.95
N PHE A 271 -3.02 -7.67 -25.72
CA PHE A 271 -3.97 -6.64 -25.27
C PHE A 271 -3.81 -5.34 -26.04
N THR A 272 -2.58 -4.86 -26.23
CA THR A 272 -2.31 -3.62 -26.93
C THR A 272 -2.83 -3.68 -28.37
N LEU A 273 -2.55 -4.75 -29.10
CA LEU A 273 -3.03 -4.96 -30.46
C LEU A 273 -4.57 -5.08 -30.52
N SER A 274 -5.16 -5.79 -29.56
CA SER A 274 -6.63 -5.91 -29.48
C SER A 274 -7.30 -4.56 -29.25
N PHE A 275 -6.76 -3.71 -28.38
CA PHE A 275 -7.30 -2.36 -28.16
C PHE A 275 -7.04 -1.42 -29.34
N ILE A 276 -5.87 -1.49 -29.98
CA ILE A 276 -5.60 -0.75 -31.22
C ILE A 276 -6.65 -1.11 -32.27
N LYS A 277 -6.90 -2.40 -32.49
CA LYS A 277 -7.90 -2.87 -33.44
C LYS A 277 -9.32 -2.43 -33.07
N LEU A 278 -9.68 -2.50 -31.77
CA LEU A 278 -10.99 -2.09 -31.28
C LEU A 278 -11.26 -0.60 -31.47
N TYR A 279 -10.24 0.24 -31.29
CA TYR A 279 -10.35 1.70 -31.42
C TYR A 279 -9.93 2.24 -32.79
N GLN A 280 -9.48 1.39 -33.71
CA GLN A 280 -9.34 1.76 -35.11
C GLN A 280 -10.74 2.01 -35.69
N ILE A 281 -10.95 3.25 -36.13
CA ILE A 281 -12.14 3.57 -36.91
C ILE A 281 -11.95 2.91 -38.28
N GLU A 282 -12.59 1.79 -38.51
CA GLU A 282 -12.83 1.35 -39.89
C GLU A 282 -13.70 2.45 -40.50
N GLN A 283 -13.16 3.21 -41.44
CA GLN A 283 -13.95 4.15 -42.24
C GLN A 283 -14.89 3.31 -43.10
N VAL A 284 -15.95 2.82 -42.51
CA VAL A 284 -17.11 2.38 -43.28
C VAL A 284 -17.72 3.67 -43.79
N TYR A 285 -17.39 4.01 -45.01
CA TYR A 285 -18.16 4.99 -45.76
C TYR A 285 -19.58 4.42 -45.97
N CYS A 286 -20.36 4.43 -44.91
CA CYS A 286 -21.79 4.29 -45.02
C CYS A 286 -22.32 5.56 -45.68
N ASN A 287 -22.52 5.52 -46.98
CA ASN A 287 -23.32 6.50 -47.72
C ASN A 287 -24.79 6.50 -47.26
N ILE A 288 -25.07 5.97 -46.09
CA ILE A 288 -26.38 6.02 -45.47
C ILE A 288 -26.38 7.31 -44.65
N THR A 289 -26.86 8.39 -45.24
CA THR A 289 -27.40 9.51 -44.43
C THR A 289 -28.46 8.89 -43.51
N PRO A 290 -28.22 8.79 -42.19
CA PRO A 290 -29.25 8.25 -41.31
C PRO A 290 -30.43 9.22 -41.41
N GLN A 291 -31.52 8.79 -42.03
CA GLN A 291 -32.78 9.52 -41.89
C GLN A 291 -33.26 9.28 -40.45
N TRP A 292 -32.74 10.09 -39.55
CA TRP A 292 -33.20 10.11 -38.17
C TRP A 292 -34.61 10.71 -38.15
N ASN A 293 -35.64 9.86 -38.31
CA ASN A 293 -37.05 10.24 -38.07
C ASN A 293 -37.31 10.43 -36.58
N ILE A 294 -36.39 11.10 -35.87
CA ILE A 294 -36.56 11.46 -34.48
C ILE A 294 -37.49 12.71 -34.48
N LYS A 295 -38.71 12.52 -34.01
CA LYS A 295 -39.58 13.65 -33.66
C LYS A 295 -39.00 14.25 -32.37
N TRP A 296 -38.23 15.32 -32.51
CA TRP A 296 -37.74 16.09 -31.37
C TRP A 296 -38.93 16.72 -30.66
N GLY A 297 -39.30 16.22 -29.47
CA GLY A 297 -40.50 16.64 -28.76
C GLY A 297 -40.46 18.09 -28.23
N ALA A 298 -39.26 18.59 -27.92
CA ALA A 298 -39.07 19.97 -27.46
C ALA A 298 -37.92 20.62 -28.23
N LYS A 299 -38.11 21.86 -28.63
CA LYS A 299 -37.03 22.71 -29.16
C LYS A 299 -36.55 23.61 -28.04
N LEU A 300 -35.24 23.81 -27.98
CA LEU A 300 -34.66 24.81 -27.06
C LEU A 300 -35.20 26.21 -27.39
N SER A 301 -35.52 26.96 -26.38
CA SER A 301 -35.76 28.38 -26.53
C SER A 301 -34.49 29.11 -27.02
N PRO A 302 -34.62 30.29 -27.67
CA PRO A 302 -33.44 31.06 -28.06
C PRO A 302 -32.54 31.45 -26.88
N GLU A 303 -33.09 31.53 -25.68
CA GLU A 303 -32.35 31.80 -24.44
C GLU A 303 -31.56 30.58 -23.95
N GLU A 304 -32.18 29.43 -23.93
CA GLU A 304 -31.52 28.15 -23.62
C GLU A 304 -30.41 27.83 -24.63
N ALA A 305 -30.65 28.06 -25.92
CA ALA A 305 -29.66 27.86 -26.97
C ALA A 305 -28.46 28.81 -26.80
N ARG A 306 -28.69 30.10 -26.43
CA ARG A 306 -27.62 31.03 -26.11
C ARG A 306 -26.86 30.62 -24.85
N GLY A 307 -27.55 30.17 -23.81
CA GLY A 307 -26.92 29.62 -22.60
C GLY A 307 -26.01 28.45 -22.86
N LEU A 308 -26.40 27.51 -23.73
CA LEU A 308 -25.59 26.37 -24.14
C LEU A 308 -24.41 26.72 -25.06
N SER A 309 -24.52 27.81 -25.82
CA SER A 309 -23.45 28.30 -26.69
C SER A 309 -22.41 29.14 -25.96
N HIS A 310 -22.68 29.51 -24.73
CA HIS A 310 -21.76 30.28 -23.91
C HIS A 310 -20.68 29.37 -23.32
N GLY A 311 -19.42 29.84 -23.25
CA GLY A 311 -18.35 29.12 -22.55
C GLY A 311 -18.66 28.99 -21.04
N PRO A 312 -18.08 28.00 -20.35
CA PRO A 312 -18.37 27.78 -18.95
C PRO A 312 -17.91 28.96 -18.08
N TYR A 313 -18.74 29.33 -17.09
CA TYR A 313 -18.34 30.30 -16.07
C TYR A 313 -17.41 29.68 -15.03
N ASP A 314 -16.57 30.48 -14.39
CA ASP A 314 -15.67 30.09 -13.31
C ASP A 314 -16.36 29.25 -12.21
N LYS A 315 -17.60 29.65 -11.87
CA LYS A 315 -18.43 28.98 -10.86
C LYS A 315 -18.84 27.57 -11.32
N GLU A 316 -19.11 27.38 -12.60
CA GLU A 316 -19.50 26.09 -13.16
C GLU A 316 -18.31 25.13 -13.15
N ILE A 317 -17.11 25.61 -13.54
CA ILE A 317 -15.87 24.84 -13.48
C ILE A 317 -15.60 24.36 -12.06
N TRP A 318 -15.72 25.26 -11.08
CA TRP A 318 -15.56 24.91 -9.67
C TRP A 318 -16.62 23.92 -9.20
N THR A 319 -17.88 24.12 -9.55
CA THR A 319 -18.98 23.24 -9.16
C THR A 319 -18.81 21.85 -9.75
N ALA A 320 -18.39 21.75 -11.00
CA ALA A 320 -18.07 20.50 -11.65
C ALA A 320 -16.92 19.75 -10.94
N LEU A 321 -15.82 20.46 -10.63
CA LEU A 321 -14.70 19.87 -9.90
C LEU A 321 -15.14 19.42 -8.49
N LYS A 322 -15.93 20.23 -7.77
CA LYS A 322 -16.43 19.91 -6.43
C LYS A 322 -17.35 18.69 -6.41
N SER A 323 -18.09 18.42 -7.48
CA SER A 323 -18.97 17.25 -7.60
C SER A 323 -18.19 15.95 -7.80
N MET A 324 -16.94 16.01 -8.19
CA MET A 324 -16.09 14.81 -8.38
C MET A 324 -15.72 14.20 -7.03
N LYS A 325 -15.76 12.88 -6.93
CA LYS A 325 -15.25 12.16 -5.74
C LYS A 325 -13.74 12.38 -5.62
N PRO A 326 -13.23 12.90 -4.47
CA PRO A 326 -11.87 13.41 -4.34
C PRO A 326 -10.78 12.35 -4.60
N TYR A 327 -11.01 11.08 -4.24
CA TYR A 327 -9.99 10.03 -4.25
C TYR A 327 -10.30 8.87 -5.21
N LYS A 328 -10.97 9.16 -6.33
CA LYS A 328 -11.05 8.18 -7.43
C LYS A 328 -9.70 7.97 -8.10
N ALA A 329 -9.59 6.91 -8.91
CA ALA A 329 -8.37 6.60 -9.64
C ALA A 329 -7.90 7.83 -10.43
N PRO A 330 -6.63 8.25 -10.25
CA PRO A 330 -6.08 9.37 -11.01
C PRO A 330 -5.78 8.98 -12.44
N GLY A 331 -5.63 9.97 -13.30
CA GLY A 331 -5.13 9.82 -14.65
C GLY A 331 -3.63 9.48 -14.69
N ILE A 332 -3.04 9.70 -15.86
CA ILE A 332 -1.62 9.47 -16.15
C ILE A 332 -0.70 10.38 -15.30
N ASP A 333 -1.19 11.57 -14.97
CA ASP A 333 -0.55 12.56 -14.11
C ASP A 333 -0.45 12.13 -12.64
N GLY A 334 -1.21 11.11 -12.24
CA GLY A 334 -1.24 10.61 -10.88
C GLY A 334 -1.91 11.53 -9.86
N LEU A 335 -2.60 12.60 -10.30
CA LEU A 335 -3.33 13.53 -9.44
C LEU A 335 -4.81 13.13 -9.32
N HIS A 336 -5.34 13.23 -8.11
CA HIS A 336 -6.76 13.00 -7.84
C HIS A 336 -7.53 14.32 -7.87
N ALA A 337 -8.84 14.28 -8.11
CA ALA A 337 -9.70 15.48 -8.01
C ALA A 337 -9.55 16.20 -6.67
N GLY A 338 -9.33 15.44 -5.58
CA GLY A 338 -9.10 15.99 -4.24
C GLY A 338 -7.87 16.89 -4.11
N PHE A 339 -6.82 16.70 -4.93
CA PHE A 339 -5.69 17.61 -5.00
C PHE A 339 -6.14 18.99 -5.50
N PHE A 340 -6.85 19.05 -6.63
CA PHE A 340 -7.34 20.28 -7.22
C PHE A 340 -8.39 20.97 -6.33
N GLN A 341 -9.26 20.20 -5.68
CA GLN A 341 -10.24 20.71 -4.72
C GLN A 341 -9.56 21.38 -3.52
N ARG A 342 -8.53 20.73 -2.95
CA ARG A 342 -7.82 21.22 -1.76
C ARG A 342 -7.00 22.47 -2.05
N PHE A 343 -6.36 22.53 -3.22
CA PHE A 343 -5.48 23.62 -3.61
C PHE A 343 -6.08 24.57 -4.61
N TRP A 344 -7.43 24.63 -4.71
CA TRP A 344 -8.12 25.44 -5.70
C TRP A 344 -7.68 26.91 -5.74
N LEU A 345 -7.43 27.52 -4.58
CA LEU A 345 -6.96 28.90 -4.49
C LEU A 345 -5.57 29.12 -5.12
N ILE A 346 -4.81 28.06 -5.33
CA ILE A 346 -3.46 28.11 -5.91
C ILE A 346 -3.50 27.66 -7.37
N VAL A 347 -4.19 26.56 -7.65
CA VAL A 347 -4.15 25.90 -8.97
C VAL A 347 -5.32 26.31 -9.88
N GLY A 348 -6.36 26.92 -9.33
CA GLY A 348 -7.66 27.13 -9.99
C GLY A 348 -7.56 27.93 -11.26
N ASP A 349 -6.76 28.99 -11.28
CA ASP A 349 -6.64 29.86 -12.46
C ASP A 349 -6.01 29.14 -13.65
N SER A 350 -5.07 28.22 -13.43
CA SER A 350 -4.50 27.40 -14.49
C SER A 350 -5.52 26.39 -15.04
N VAL A 351 -6.35 25.82 -14.15
CA VAL A 351 -7.44 24.90 -14.56
C VAL A 351 -8.51 25.62 -15.36
N LYS A 352 -8.98 26.78 -14.88
CA LYS A 352 -9.96 27.61 -15.59
C LYS A 352 -9.48 27.98 -16.99
N ARG A 353 -8.23 28.44 -17.11
CA ARG A 353 -7.62 28.82 -18.38
C ARG A 353 -7.61 27.64 -19.36
N GLU A 354 -7.18 26.46 -18.93
CA GLU A 354 -7.14 25.26 -19.75
C GLU A 354 -8.54 24.85 -20.24
N VAL A 355 -9.54 24.90 -19.34
CA VAL A 355 -10.94 24.59 -19.68
C VAL A 355 -11.46 25.62 -20.69
N MET A 356 -11.26 26.90 -20.44
CA MET A 356 -11.73 27.98 -21.36
C MET A 356 -11.05 27.88 -22.73
N GLU A 357 -9.75 27.55 -22.78
CA GLU A 357 -9.03 27.35 -24.04
C GLU A 357 -9.62 26.17 -24.83
N ALA A 358 -9.94 25.05 -24.15
CA ALA A 358 -10.57 23.91 -24.80
C ALA A 358 -11.94 24.25 -25.40
N PHE A 359 -12.77 25.04 -24.71
CA PHE A 359 -14.07 25.50 -25.21
C PHE A 359 -13.92 26.47 -26.37
N THR A 360 -13.00 27.43 -26.26
CA THR A 360 -12.78 28.46 -27.29
C THR A 360 -12.18 27.83 -28.58
N SER A 361 -11.21 26.92 -28.41
CA SER A 361 -10.58 26.27 -29.55
C SER A 361 -11.40 25.11 -30.12
N GLN A 362 -12.43 24.65 -29.40
CA GLN A 362 -13.22 23.44 -29.70
C GLN A 362 -12.35 22.18 -29.84
N LYS A 363 -11.20 22.15 -29.17
CA LYS A 363 -10.25 21.05 -29.21
C LYS A 363 -9.79 20.67 -27.80
N VAL A 364 -9.91 19.41 -27.46
CA VAL A 364 -9.31 18.86 -26.25
C VAL A 364 -7.82 18.61 -26.50
N PRO A 365 -6.91 19.17 -25.68
CA PRO A 365 -5.49 18.91 -25.80
C PRO A 365 -5.17 17.41 -25.75
N LYS A 366 -4.23 16.94 -26.61
CA LYS A 366 -3.88 15.50 -26.71
C LYS A 366 -3.51 14.87 -25.36
N TYR A 367 -2.82 15.63 -24.50
CA TYR A 367 -2.39 15.11 -23.19
C TYR A 367 -3.55 14.86 -22.21
N LEU A 368 -4.67 15.58 -22.34
CA LEU A 368 -5.90 15.36 -21.56
C LEU A 368 -6.72 14.17 -22.09
N ASN A 369 -6.52 13.81 -23.36
CA ASN A 369 -7.21 12.68 -24.00
C ASN A 369 -6.44 11.37 -23.83
N GLN A 370 -5.38 11.32 -23.02
CA GLN A 370 -4.66 10.10 -22.71
C GLN A 370 -5.38 9.32 -21.60
N THR A 371 -5.81 8.11 -21.91
CA THR A 371 -6.58 7.27 -20.99
C THR A 371 -5.73 6.06 -20.55
N LEU A 372 -5.76 5.77 -19.25
CA LEU A 372 -5.22 4.54 -18.69
C LEU A 372 -6.31 3.45 -18.73
N ILE A 373 -6.06 2.40 -19.46
CA ILE A 373 -6.94 1.22 -19.50
C ILE A 373 -6.48 0.24 -18.43
N ALA A 374 -7.36 -0.07 -17.47
CA ALA A 374 -7.12 -1.06 -16.44
C ALA A 374 -8.00 -2.30 -16.72
N LEU A 375 -7.36 -3.44 -16.89
CA LEU A 375 -8.05 -4.72 -17.07
C LEU A 375 -8.53 -5.23 -15.72
N ILE A 376 -9.79 -5.64 -15.65
CA ILE A 376 -10.41 -6.24 -14.46
C ILE A 376 -10.99 -7.57 -14.90
N SER A 377 -10.58 -8.66 -14.26
CA SER A 377 -11.18 -9.98 -14.49
C SER A 377 -12.65 -9.97 -14.06
N LYS A 378 -13.51 -10.55 -14.86
CA LYS A 378 -14.92 -10.79 -14.51
C LYS A 378 -15.06 -11.82 -13.38
#